data_e4b35b07d0e20daeb2a10265f7248957
#
_entry.id   e4b35b07d0e20daeb2a10265f7248957
#
_cell.length_a   1.000
_cell.length_b   1.000
_cell.length_c   1.000
_cell.angle_alpha   90.00
_cell.angle_beta   90.00
_cell.angle_gamma   90.00
#
_symmetry.space_group_name_H-M   'P 1'
#
loop_
_entity.id
_entity.type
_entity.pdbx_description
1 polymer ?
#
loop_
_entity_poly.entity_id
_entity_poly.type
_entity_poly.pdbx_seq_one_letter_code
_entity_poly.pdbx_strand_id
1 'polypeptide(L)'
;MSELNMTPREIVAYLDEYIIGQKEAKKSIAIAFRNRYRRLQLEKSLQEEITPKNILMIGSTGVGKTEIARRIAKIMKLPFVKVEASKYTEVGFVGRDVESMVRDLVNNSVLLVENEHKEKLKDKIEEAVIEKIAKKLLPPLPNGVSEEKKQEYANSLLKMQQRIAQGELDSREIEIEVRKKSIEIDSNVPPEILRVQENLIKVFHKEQDKVKKTLSVKEAKEALKAEISDTLLDSEAIKMEGLKRAESSGVIFIDEIDKIAVSSKEGGRQDPSKEGVQRDLLPIVEGSVVNTKYGSIKTEHILFIAAGAFHLAKPSDLIPELQGRFPLRVELENLTEEIMYMILTQTKTSIIKQYQALLKVEGVEIAFEDNAIKELAKLSYNANQKSEDIGARRLHTTIEKVLEDISFEAEDYSGQNVTITKELVQSKLEDLVADENLVKYIL
;
A
#
# COMPACT_ATOMS: atom_id res chain seq x y z
N MET A 1 -16.56 9.99 -12.95
CA MET A 1 -15.63 9.99 -14.09
C MET A 1 -14.24 10.06 -13.56
N SER A 2 -13.49 9.14 -13.91
CA SER A 2 -12.45 8.46 -13.20
C SER A 2 -11.17 9.26 -13.03
N GLU A 3 -10.63 9.24 -11.84
CA GLU A 3 -9.26 9.60 -11.46
C GLU A 3 -8.18 8.99 -12.41
N LEU A 4 -8.53 7.97 -13.16
CA LEU A 4 -7.75 7.38 -14.27
C LEU A 4 -7.47 8.36 -15.45
N ASN A 5 -8.12 9.53 -15.52
CA ASN A 5 -8.01 10.45 -16.66
C ASN A 5 -6.95 11.55 -16.52
N MET A 6 -6.07 11.46 -15.51
CA MET A 6 -5.00 12.45 -15.34
C MET A 6 -4.04 12.47 -16.53
N THR A 7 -3.71 13.67 -17.00
CA THR A 7 -2.67 13.88 -17.99
C THR A 7 -1.27 13.64 -17.39
N PRO A 8 -0.23 13.38 -18.18
CA PRO A 8 1.13 13.26 -17.64
C PRO A 8 1.59 14.47 -16.84
N ARG A 9 1.15 15.69 -17.20
CA ARG A 9 1.47 16.92 -16.49
C ARG A 9 0.82 16.95 -15.11
N GLU A 10 -0.44 16.56 -15.00
CA GLU A 10 -1.16 16.48 -13.72
C GLU A 10 -0.56 15.39 -12.81
N ILE A 11 -0.14 14.24 -13.38
CA ILE A 11 0.58 13.20 -12.63
C ILE A 11 1.89 13.76 -12.07
N VAL A 12 2.67 14.46 -12.88
CA VAL A 12 3.94 15.07 -12.42
C VAL A 12 3.67 16.12 -11.36
N ALA A 13 2.68 17.01 -11.55
CA ALA A 13 2.31 18.02 -10.56
C ALA A 13 1.90 17.40 -9.22
N TYR A 14 1.12 16.31 -9.26
CA TYR A 14 0.79 15.55 -8.05
C TYR A 14 2.02 14.94 -7.37
N LEU A 15 2.94 14.37 -8.16
CA LEU A 15 4.18 13.82 -7.61
C LEU A 15 5.07 14.91 -6.99
N ASP A 16 5.06 16.13 -7.55
CA ASP A 16 5.84 17.27 -7.06
C ASP A 16 5.40 17.71 -5.65
N GLU A 17 4.16 17.43 -5.25
CA GLU A 17 3.70 17.68 -3.87
C GLU A 17 4.42 16.80 -2.82
N TYR A 18 4.98 15.66 -3.23
CA TYR A 18 5.50 14.64 -2.31
C TYR A 18 6.96 14.26 -2.55
N ILE A 19 7.45 14.42 -3.76
CA ILE A 19 8.79 13.97 -4.17
C ILE A 19 9.52 15.17 -4.77
N ILE A 20 10.60 15.54 -4.15
CA ILE A 20 11.44 16.66 -4.61
C ILE A 20 12.38 16.18 -5.71
N GLY A 21 12.64 17.01 -6.71
CA GLY A 21 13.54 16.67 -7.82
C GLY A 21 12.99 15.59 -8.76
N GLN A 22 13.86 14.78 -9.32
CA GLN A 22 13.55 13.60 -10.13
C GLN A 22 12.69 13.90 -11.38
N LYS A 23 12.88 15.04 -12.03
CA LYS A 23 11.99 15.57 -13.09
C LYS A 23 11.86 14.59 -14.27
N GLU A 24 12.96 14.08 -14.80
CA GLU A 24 12.93 13.15 -15.94
C GLU A 24 12.35 11.79 -15.58
N ALA A 25 12.63 11.30 -14.37
CA ALA A 25 12.04 10.07 -13.87
C ALA A 25 10.52 10.18 -13.74
N LYS A 26 10.01 11.25 -13.11
CA LYS A 26 8.57 11.52 -12.99
C LYS A 26 7.89 11.62 -14.35
N LYS A 27 8.50 12.33 -15.30
CA LYS A 27 7.97 12.49 -16.67
C LYS A 27 7.88 11.15 -17.40
N SER A 28 8.96 10.36 -17.40
CA SER A 28 9.00 9.06 -18.07
C SER A 28 7.97 8.09 -17.53
N ILE A 29 7.86 8.02 -16.19
CA ILE A 29 6.91 7.15 -15.53
C ILE A 29 5.47 7.63 -15.75
N ALA A 30 5.20 8.94 -15.65
CA ALA A 30 3.88 9.51 -15.94
C ALA A 30 3.41 9.21 -17.37
N ILE A 31 4.31 9.26 -18.37
CA ILE A 31 4.02 8.88 -19.74
C ILE A 31 3.69 7.39 -19.85
N ALA A 32 4.45 6.51 -19.19
CA ALA A 32 4.22 5.07 -19.21
C ALA A 32 2.84 4.71 -18.62
N PHE A 33 2.47 5.31 -17.48
CA PHE A 33 1.15 5.12 -16.91
C PHE A 33 0.03 5.70 -17.79
N ARG A 34 0.22 6.89 -18.38
CA ARG A 34 -0.78 7.47 -19.28
C ARG A 34 -0.97 6.64 -20.53
N ASN A 35 0.07 6.01 -21.07
CA ASN A 35 -0.03 5.14 -22.24
C ASN A 35 -0.91 3.92 -21.95
N ARG A 36 -0.96 3.42 -20.72
CA ARG A 36 -1.91 2.36 -20.33
C ARG A 36 -3.35 2.83 -20.44
N TYR A 37 -3.65 4.03 -19.93
CA TYR A 37 -4.98 4.62 -20.10
C TYR A 37 -5.32 4.79 -21.58
N ARG A 38 -4.39 5.34 -22.39
CA ARG A 38 -4.60 5.51 -23.83
C ARG A 38 -4.90 4.19 -24.52
N ARG A 39 -4.15 3.13 -24.16
CA ARG A 39 -4.38 1.78 -24.69
C ARG A 39 -5.80 1.28 -24.44
N LEU A 40 -6.32 1.47 -23.24
CA LEU A 40 -7.68 1.03 -22.87
C LEU A 40 -8.80 1.78 -23.63
N GLN A 41 -8.48 2.89 -24.31
CA GLN A 41 -9.42 3.66 -25.14
C GLN A 41 -9.37 3.24 -26.63
N LEU A 42 -8.44 2.36 -27.01
CA LEU A 42 -8.31 1.88 -28.38
C LEU A 42 -9.30 0.73 -28.67
N GLU A 43 -9.43 0.37 -29.92
CA GLU A 43 -10.15 -0.85 -30.34
C GLU A 43 -9.44 -2.10 -29.84
N LYS A 44 -10.20 -3.17 -29.59
CA LYS A 44 -9.68 -4.40 -28.99
C LYS A 44 -8.50 -5.02 -29.74
N SER A 45 -8.54 -5.02 -31.08
CA SER A 45 -7.44 -5.49 -31.93
C SER A 45 -6.13 -4.78 -31.65
N LEU A 46 -6.16 -3.44 -31.54
CA LEU A 46 -4.98 -2.63 -31.21
C LEU A 46 -4.56 -2.76 -29.74
N GLN A 47 -5.52 -3.01 -28.85
CA GLN A 47 -5.21 -3.26 -27.43
C GLN A 47 -4.38 -4.53 -27.26
N GLU A 48 -4.64 -5.58 -28.05
CA GLU A 48 -3.91 -6.85 -27.99
C GLU A 48 -2.48 -6.71 -28.51
N GLU A 49 -2.26 -5.89 -29.55
CA GLU A 49 -0.94 -5.66 -30.14
C GLU A 49 -0.03 -4.75 -29.28
N ILE A 50 -0.61 -3.87 -28.46
CA ILE A 50 0.17 -2.89 -27.68
C ILE A 50 0.45 -3.46 -26.28
N THR A 51 1.67 -3.93 -26.06
CA THR A 51 2.14 -4.34 -24.74
C THR A 51 2.72 -3.16 -23.95
N PRO A 52 2.57 -3.11 -22.61
CA PRO A 52 3.21 -2.08 -21.79
C PRO A 52 4.73 -2.19 -21.87
N LYS A 53 5.40 -1.04 -21.95
CA LYS A 53 6.87 -1.01 -21.87
C LYS A 53 7.29 -1.01 -20.40
N ASN A 54 7.91 -2.09 -19.96
CA ASN A 54 8.42 -2.20 -18.61
C ASN A 54 9.58 -1.23 -18.36
N ILE A 55 9.76 -0.86 -17.10
CA ILE A 55 10.66 0.21 -16.67
C ILE A 55 11.73 -0.37 -15.75
N LEU A 56 12.99 -0.04 -16.02
CA LEU A 56 14.10 -0.25 -15.10
C LEU A 56 14.48 1.09 -14.46
N MET A 57 14.26 1.21 -13.15
CA MET A 57 14.64 2.38 -12.37
C MET A 57 16.00 2.15 -11.71
N ILE A 58 16.93 3.06 -11.96
CA ILE A 58 18.31 2.99 -11.46
C ILE A 58 18.53 4.18 -10.54
N GLY A 59 19.13 3.99 -9.38
CA GLY A 59 19.48 5.07 -8.46
C GLY A 59 19.71 4.57 -7.04
N SER A 60 20.42 5.33 -6.24
CA SER A 60 20.78 4.99 -4.84
C SER A 60 19.56 4.64 -3.99
N THR A 61 19.77 3.97 -2.88
CA THR A 61 18.72 3.66 -1.92
C THR A 61 18.12 4.97 -1.37
N GLY A 62 16.80 5.00 -1.15
CA GLY A 62 16.15 6.17 -0.52
C GLY A 62 15.96 7.41 -1.40
N VAL A 63 16.25 7.38 -2.71
CA VAL A 63 16.03 8.51 -3.64
C VAL A 63 14.59 8.64 -4.15
N GLY A 64 13.69 7.74 -3.73
CA GLY A 64 12.26 7.84 -4.05
C GLY A 64 11.75 6.87 -5.12
N LYS A 65 12.52 5.88 -5.58
CA LYS A 65 12.11 4.89 -6.59
C LYS A 65 10.73 4.28 -6.32
N THR A 66 10.59 3.63 -5.18
CA THR A 66 9.34 2.97 -4.76
C THR A 66 8.20 3.96 -4.56
N GLU A 67 8.51 5.13 -4.00
CA GLU A 67 7.52 6.13 -3.65
C GLU A 67 6.85 6.73 -4.90
N ILE A 68 7.61 6.97 -5.97
CA ILE A 68 7.06 7.43 -7.25
C ILE A 68 6.01 6.44 -7.78
N ALA A 69 6.36 5.17 -7.89
CA ALA A 69 5.47 4.14 -8.43
C ALA A 69 4.23 3.95 -7.55
N ARG A 70 4.42 3.87 -6.23
CA ARG A 70 3.34 3.69 -5.25
C ARG A 70 2.33 4.82 -5.27
N ARG A 71 2.80 6.07 -5.36
CA ARG A 71 1.90 7.24 -5.38
C ARG A 71 1.10 7.34 -6.66
N ILE A 72 1.70 7.06 -7.81
CA ILE A 72 0.95 7.04 -9.06
C ILE A 72 -0.11 5.94 -9.03
N ALA A 73 0.26 4.73 -8.62
CA ALA A 73 -0.70 3.64 -8.51
C ALA A 73 -1.87 3.99 -7.57
N LYS A 74 -1.57 4.65 -6.44
CA LYS A 74 -2.58 5.08 -5.47
C LYS A 74 -3.55 6.12 -6.05
N ILE A 75 -3.04 7.20 -6.70
CA ILE A 75 -3.92 8.25 -7.22
C ILE A 75 -4.74 7.78 -8.42
N MET A 76 -4.17 6.87 -9.22
CA MET A 76 -4.87 6.28 -10.35
C MET A 76 -5.71 5.06 -9.96
N LYS A 77 -5.79 4.70 -8.68
CA LYS A 77 -6.51 3.53 -8.16
C LYS A 77 -6.19 2.24 -8.94
N LEU A 78 -4.91 2.04 -9.25
CA LEU A 78 -4.44 0.85 -9.95
C LEU A 78 -4.09 -0.25 -8.96
N PRO A 79 -4.37 -1.53 -9.30
CA PRO A 79 -3.81 -2.65 -8.55
C PRO A 79 -2.28 -2.56 -8.52
N PHE A 80 -1.70 -2.56 -7.32
CA PHE A 80 -0.27 -2.38 -7.12
C PHE A 80 0.25 -3.36 -6.08
N VAL A 81 1.38 -3.99 -6.40
CA VAL A 81 2.14 -4.80 -5.44
C VAL A 81 3.61 -4.42 -5.51
N LYS A 82 4.25 -4.33 -4.35
CA LYS A 82 5.70 -4.21 -4.21
C LYS A 82 6.26 -5.54 -3.73
N VAL A 83 7.28 -6.03 -4.43
CA VAL A 83 8.01 -7.24 -4.09
C VAL A 83 9.51 -6.95 -4.10
N GLU A 84 10.29 -7.77 -3.41
CA GLU A 84 11.75 -7.68 -3.40
C GLU A 84 12.31 -8.90 -4.14
N ALA A 85 13.15 -8.67 -5.15
CA ALA A 85 13.70 -9.73 -5.99
C ALA A 85 14.49 -10.77 -5.17
N SER A 86 15.17 -10.32 -4.12
CA SER A 86 15.97 -11.16 -3.21
C SER A 86 15.17 -12.17 -2.37
N LYS A 87 13.84 -12.02 -2.30
CA LYS A 87 12.93 -12.95 -1.57
C LYS A 87 12.49 -14.15 -2.40
N TYR A 88 12.79 -14.16 -3.68
CA TYR A 88 12.44 -15.26 -4.57
C TYR A 88 13.58 -16.25 -4.70
N THR A 89 13.21 -17.50 -4.89
CA THR A 89 14.13 -18.61 -5.12
C THR A 89 13.75 -19.32 -6.41
N GLU A 90 14.73 -19.95 -7.04
CA GLU A 90 14.50 -20.79 -8.21
C GLU A 90 13.49 -21.89 -7.91
N VAL A 91 12.68 -22.25 -8.90
CA VAL A 91 11.67 -23.30 -8.78
C VAL A 91 12.30 -24.61 -8.32
N GLY A 92 11.75 -25.19 -7.24
CA GLY A 92 12.25 -26.41 -6.62
C GLY A 92 13.10 -26.20 -5.35
N PHE A 93 13.46 -24.97 -5.01
CA PHE A 93 14.09 -24.62 -3.74
C PHE A 93 13.08 -24.10 -2.71
N VAL A 94 13.46 -24.13 -1.44
CA VAL A 94 12.61 -23.59 -0.35
C VAL A 94 12.64 -22.07 -0.42
N GLY A 95 11.48 -21.47 -0.73
CA GLY A 95 11.32 -20.01 -0.85
C GLY A 95 10.01 -19.65 -1.55
N ARG A 96 9.83 -18.37 -1.87
CA ARG A 96 8.68 -17.89 -2.64
C ARG A 96 8.92 -18.10 -4.14
N ASP A 97 7.95 -18.67 -4.84
CA ASP A 97 7.96 -18.71 -6.29
C ASP A 97 7.63 -17.33 -6.90
N VAL A 98 8.10 -17.07 -8.10
CA VAL A 98 7.90 -15.78 -8.79
C VAL A 98 6.43 -15.53 -9.16
N GLU A 99 5.62 -16.56 -9.36
CA GLU A 99 4.20 -16.42 -9.65
C GLU A 99 3.43 -15.82 -8.47
N SER A 100 3.96 -15.97 -7.23
CA SER A 100 3.31 -15.42 -6.04
C SER A 100 3.12 -13.90 -6.12
N MET A 101 3.98 -13.15 -6.85
CA MET A 101 3.78 -11.72 -7.06
C MET A 101 2.51 -11.40 -7.86
N VAL A 102 2.17 -12.26 -8.82
CA VAL A 102 0.94 -12.11 -9.61
C VAL A 102 -0.28 -12.48 -8.76
N ARG A 103 -0.17 -13.54 -7.94
CA ARG A 103 -1.24 -13.90 -6.98
C ARG A 103 -1.49 -12.78 -5.97
N ASP A 104 -0.43 -12.15 -5.46
CA ASP A 104 -0.54 -10.99 -4.56
C ASP A 104 -1.18 -9.79 -5.26
N LEU A 105 -0.83 -9.53 -6.52
CA LEU A 105 -1.44 -8.46 -7.31
C LEU A 105 -2.95 -8.67 -7.47
N VAL A 106 -3.38 -9.90 -7.79
CA VAL A 106 -4.81 -10.23 -7.93
C VAL A 106 -5.53 -10.08 -6.58
N ASN A 107 -4.94 -10.54 -5.48
CA ASN A 107 -5.48 -10.33 -4.14
C ASN A 107 -5.71 -8.83 -3.85
N ASN A 108 -4.69 -8.00 -4.10
CA ASN A 108 -4.78 -6.56 -3.90
C ASN A 108 -5.82 -5.90 -4.82
N SER A 109 -5.95 -6.39 -6.06
CA SER A 109 -6.95 -5.90 -7.01
C SER A 109 -8.37 -6.19 -6.54
N VAL A 110 -8.63 -7.42 -6.08
CA VAL A 110 -9.96 -7.80 -5.56
C VAL A 110 -10.31 -6.97 -4.33
N LEU A 111 -9.37 -6.78 -3.40
CA LEU A 111 -9.57 -5.92 -2.22
C LEU A 111 -9.82 -4.45 -2.61
N LEU A 112 -9.13 -3.94 -3.63
CA LEU A 112 -9.35 -2.59 -4.15
C LEU A 112 -10.78 -2.43 -4.68
N VAL A 113 -11.24 -3.35 -5.51
CA VAL A 113 -12.60 -3.36 -6.08
C VAL A 113 -13.63 -3.50 -4.97
N GLU A 114 -13.42 -4.41 -4.02
CA GLU A 114 -14.31 -4.60 -2.88
C GLU A 114 -14.49 -3.30 -2.07
N ASN A 115 -13.39 -2.62 -1.77
CA ASN A 115 -13.44 -1.35 -1.05
C ASN A 115 -14.16 -0.26 -1.83
N GLU A 116 -13.98 -0.18 -3.16
CA GLU A 116 -14.72 0.75 -4.01
C GLU A 116 -16.23 0.46 -4.02
N HIS A 117 -16.62 -0.81 -4.05
CA HIS A 117 -18.03 -1.21 -3.98
C HIS A 117 -18.62 -0.92 -2.60
N LYS A 118 -17.88 -1.17 -1.50
CA LYS A 118 -18.26 -0.80 -0.13
C LYS A 118 -18.49 0.70 -0.01
N GLU A 119 -17.62 1.52 -0.54
CA GLU A 119 -17.76 2.97 -0.50
C GLU A 119 -18.98 3.47 -1.31
N LYS A 120 -19.22 2.89 -2.49
CA LYS A 120 -20.42 3.20 -3.29
C LYS A 120 -21.73 2.79 -2.62
N LEU A 121 -21.73 1.75 -1.82
CA LEU A 121 -22.89 1.22 -1.10
C LEU A 121 -22.97 1.70 0.34
N LYS A 122 -22.08 2.59 0.78
CA LYS A 122 -21.95 3.02 2.17
C LYS A 122 -23.27 3.48 2.78
N ASP A 123 -23.98 4.39 2.10
CA ASP A 123 -25.25 4.92 2.58
C ASP A 123 -26.31 3.81 2.70
N LYS A 124 -26.38 2.91 1.71
CA LYS A 124 -27.30 1.77 1.73
C LYS A 124 -26.97 0.77 2.85
N ILE A 125 -25.68 0.56 3.11
CA ILE A 125 -25.23 -0.29 4.20
C ILE A 125 -25.60 0.33 5.53
N GLU A 126 -25.39 1.64 5.71
CA GLU A 126 -25.76 2.36 6.93
C GLU A 126 -27.28 2.34 7.17
N GLU A 127 -28.09 2.60 6.15
CA GLU A 127 -29.55 2.49 6.22
C GLU A 127 -30.00 1.08 6.63
N ALA A 128 -29.45 0.05 6.01
CA ALA A 128 -29.79 -1.35 6.33
C ALA A 128 -29.37 -1.76 7.74
N VAL A 129 -28.22 -1.27 8.24
CA VAL A 129 -27.77 -1.48 9.61
C VAL A 129 -28.73 -0.83 10.61
N ILE A 130 -29.09 0.44 10.38
CA ILE A 130 -30.03 1.19 11.23
C ILE A 130 -31.40 0.50 11.23
N GLU A 131 -31.89 0.08 10.08
CA GLU A 131 -33.18 -0.63 9.96
C GLU A 131 -33.16 -1.95 10.73
N LYS A 132 -32.09 -2.74 10.62
CA LYS A 132 -31.95 -4.04 11.33
C LYS A 132 -31.91 -3.84 12.84
N ILE A 133 -31.21 -2.83 13.34
CA ILE A 133 -31.18 -2.48 14.77
C ILE A 133 -32.53 -1.97 15.24
N ALA A 134 -33.18 -1.08 14.49
CA ALA A 134 -34.50 -0.55 14.82
C ALA A 134 -35.57 -1.65 14.94
N LYS A 135 -35.56 -2.62 14.02
CA LYS A 135 -36.44 -3.81 14.08
C LYS A 135 -36.18 -4.72 15.28
N LYS A 136 -34.96 -4.72 15.82
CA LYS A 136 -34.63 -5.49 17.04
C LYS A 136 -35.05 -4.76 18.32
N LEU A 137 -35.02 -3.43 18.29
CA LEU A 137 -35.43 -2.59 19.45
C LEU A 137 -36.95 -2.43 19.57
N LEU A 138 -37.69 -2.56 18.46
CA LEU A 138 -39.14 -2.52 18.45
C LEU A 138 -39.72 -3.94 18.45
N PRO A 139 -40.73 -4.22 19.25
CA PRO A 139 -41.41 -5.52 19.20
C PRO A 139 -42.09 -5.72 17.83
N PRO A 140 -42.05 -6.96 17.30
CA PRO A 140 -42.70 -7.24 16.01
C PRO A 140 -44.18 -7.04 16.08
N LEU A 141 -44.78 -6.54 14.99
CA LEU A 141 -46.23 -6.40 14.85
C LEU A 141 -46.88 -7.79 14.83
N PRO A 142 -47.97 -8.02 15.63
CA PRO A 142 -48.73 -9.25 15.55
C PRO A 142 -49.41 -9.40 14.17
N ASN A 143 -49.68 -10.64 13.75
CA ASN A 143 -50.39 -10.89 12.51
C ASN A 143 -51.88 -10.45 12.64
N GLY A 144 -52.44 -9.81 11.59
CA GLY A 144 -53.85 -9.43 11.55
C GLY A 144 -54.20 -8.05 12.10
N VAL A 145 -53.22 -7.16 12.24
CA VAL A 145 -53.41 -5.80 12.76
C VAL A 145 -54.02 -4.87 11.71
N SER A 146 -54.86 -3.88 12.15
CA SER A 146 -55.46 -2.88 11.27
C SER A 146 -54.41 -1.99 10.56
N GLU A 147 -54.77 -1.43 9.41
CA GLU A 147 -53.87 -0.54 8.62
C GLU A 147 -53.42 0.70 9.43
N GLU A 148 -54.28 1.24 10.30
CA GLU A 148 -53.91 2.36 11.18
C GLU A 148 -52.71 2.00 12.11
N LYS A 149 -52.74 0.82 12.73
CA LYS A 149 -51.65 0.35 13.60
C LYS A 149 -50.40 0.02 12.84
N LYS A 150 -50.48 -0.44 11.59
CA LYS A 150 -49.32 -0.60 10.71
C LYS A 150 -48.65 0.73 10.43
N GLN A 151 -49.44 1.79 10.22
CA GLN A 151 -48.94 3.14 9.96
C GLN A 151 -48.29 3.76 11.21
N GLU A 152 -48.89 3.56 12.39
CA GLU A 152 -48.30 3.97 13.66
C GLU A 152 -46.93 3.26 13.93
N TYR A 153 -46.87 1.97 13.62
CA TYR A 153 -45.62 1.20 13.76
C TYR A 153 -44.56 1.72 12.77
N ALA A 154 -44.91 1.99 11.52
CA ALA A 154 -43.99 2.55 10.52
C ALA A 154 -43.44 3.91 10.99
N ASN A 155 -44.30 4.77 11.53
CA ASN A 155 -43.89 6.06 12.09
C ASN A 155 -42.97 5.89 13.31
N SER A 156 -43.24 4.92 14.16
CA SER A 156 -42.39 4.58 15.32
C SER A 156 -41.03 4.02 14.89
N LEU A 157 -41.01 3.20 13.83
CA LEU A 157 -39.78 2.67 13.24
C LEU A 157 -38.92 3.79 12.66
N LEU A 158 -39.50 4.72 11.92
CA LEU A 158 -38.79 5.89 11.38
C LEU A 158 -38.18 6.76 12.48
N LYS A 159 -38.94 7.05 13.55
CA LYS A 159 -38.44 7.80 14.69
C LYS A 159 -37.27 7.05 15.38
N MET A 160 -37.38 5.73 15.52
CA MET A 160 -36.31 4.91 16.09
C MET A 160 -35.06 4.93 15.24
N GLN A 161 -35.20 4.80 13.91
CA GLN A 161 -34.10 4.91 12.96
C GLN A 161 -33.38 6.26 13.06
N GLN A 162 -34.12 7.37 13.15
CA GLN A 162 -33.56 8.71 13.32
C GLN A 162 -32.73 8.82 14.61
N ARG A 163 -33.25 8.33 15.73
CA ARG A 163 -32.54 8.36 17.03
C ARG A 163 -31.28 7.49 17.01
N ILE A 164 -31.32 6.33 16.34
CA ILE A 164 -30.15 5.47 16.14
C ILE A 164 -29.11 6.18 15.28
N ALA A 165 -29.54 6.85 14.19
CA ALA A 165 -28.64 7.61 13.30
C ALA A 165 -27.94 8.77 14.03
N GLN A 166 -28.66 9.45 14.93
CA GLN A 166 -28.14 10.55 15.75
C GLN A 166 -27.25 10.10 16.92
N GLY A 167 -27.14 8.77 17.17
CA GLY A 167 -26.33 8.23 18.24
C GLY A 167 -26.96 8.28 19.64
N GLU A 168 -28.21 8.74 19.78
CA GLU A 168 -28.89 8.87 21.07
C GLU A 168 -29.04 7.54 21.82
N LEU A 169 -28.99 6.42 21.12
CA LEU A 169 -29.20 5.08 21.64
C LEU A 169 -27.90 4.24 21.68
N ASP A 170 -26.75 4.84 21.42
CA ASP A 170 -25.48 4.12 21.25
C ASP A 170 -25.05 3.29 22.48
N SER A 171 -25.44 3.71 23.68
CA SER A 171 -25.16 2.99 24.95
C SER A 171 -26.16 1.90 25.28
N ARG A 172 -27.28 1.79 24.54
CA ARG A 172 -28.32 0.79 24.82
C ARG A 172 -27.88 -0.60 24.40
N GLU A 173 -28.10 -1.60 25.22
CA GLU A 173 -27.78 -3.00 24.93
C GLU A 173 -28.86 -3.65 24.07
N ILE A 174 -28.44 -4.45 23.08
CA ILE A 174 -29.28 -5.26 22.21
C ILE A 174 -28.69 -6.64 22.01
N GLU A 175 -29.53 -7.64 21.87
CA GLU A 175 -29.13 -9.00 21.51
C GLU A 175 -29.12 -9.14 19.98
N ILE A 176 -27.95 -9.37 19.40
CA ILE A 176 -27.78 -9.61 17.97
C ILE A 176 -27.14 -10.97 17.70
N GLU A 177 -27.47 -11.55 16.57
CA GLU A 177 -26.83 -12.75 16.06
C GLU A 177 -25.65 -12.31 15.19
N VAL A 178 -24.42 -12.63 15.60
CA VAL A 178 -23.19 -12.31 14.86
C VAL A 178 -22.60 -13.62 14.32
N ARG A 179 -22.16 -13.60 13.08
CA ARG A 179 -21.41 -14.73 12.49
C ARG A 179 -20.09 -14.89 13.23
N LYS A 180 -19.73 -16.13 13.57
CA LYS A 180 -18.40 -16.45 14.09
C LYS A 180 -17.37 -16.11 13.01
N LYS A 181 -16.33 -15.35 13.35
CA LYS A 181 -15.23 -15.08 12.38
C LYS A 181 -14.69 -16.43 11.87
N SER A 182 -14.75 -16.63 10.56
CA SER A 182 -14.06 -17.74 9.90
C SER A 182 -12.55 -17.62 10.15
N ILE A 183 -11.90 -18.76 10.33
CA ILE A 183 -10.44 -18.83 10.44
C ILE A 183 -9.87 -18.31 9.11
N GLU A 184 -9.05 -17.26 9.17
CA GLU A 184 -8.33 -16.77 8.00
C GLU A 184 -7.38 -17.87 7.54
N ILE A 185 -7.57 -18.33 6.31
CA ILE A 185 -6.70 -19.35 5.69
C ILE A 185 -5.44 -18.60 5.22
N ASP A 186 -4.29 -19.08 5.66
CA ASP A 186 -2.99 -18.52 5.25
C ASP A 186 -2.85 -18.63 3.72
N SER A 187 -2.68 -17.49 3.05
CA SER A 187 -2.59 -17.38 1.60
C SER A 187 -1.29 -17.93 1.02
N ASN A 188 -0.36 -18.39 1.86
CA ASN A 188 0.93 -18.93 1.44
C ASN A 188 0.92 -20.44 1.18
N VAL A 189 -0.25 -21.09 1.26
CA VAL A 189 -0.39 -22.52 1.03
C VAL A 189 -0.61 -22.79 -0.48
N PRO A 190 -0.01 -23.87 -1.05
CA PRO A 190 -0.22 -24.23 -2.44
C PRO A 190 -1.71 -24.38 -2.82
N PRO A 191 -2.12 -23.99 -4.05
CA PRO A 191 -3.53 -23.95 -4.46
C PRO A 191 -4.28 -25.27 -4.33
N GLU A 192 -3.57 -26.38 -4.41
CA GLU A 192 -4.13 -27.73 -4.27
C GLU A 192 -4.57 -28.04 -2.84
N ILE A 193 -3.78 -27.61 -1.86
CA ILE A 193 -4.09 -27.75 -0.43
C ILE A 193 -5.21 -26.77 -0.04
N LEU A 194 -5.22 -25.55 -0.61
CA LEU A 194 -6.30 -24.58 -0.41
C LEU A 194 -7.65 -25.13 -0.86
N ARG A 195 -7.72 -25.78 -2.03
CA ARG A 195 -8.97 -26.42 -2.52
C ARG A 195 -9.46 -27.55 -1.61
N VAL A 196 -8.54 -28.33 -1.06
CA VAL A 196 -8.89 -29.40 -0.11
C VAL A 196 -9.40 -28.81 1.21
N GLN A 197 -8.73 -27.77 1.72
CA GLN A 197 -9.16 -27.06 2.93
C GLN A 197 -10.49 -26.34 2.73
N GLU A 198 -10.70 -25.65 1.61
CA GLU A 198 -11.99 -25.01 1.28
C GLU A 198 -13.14 -26.03 1.17
N ASN A 199 -12.89 -27.20 0.57
CA ASN A 199 -13.89 -28.24 0.49
C ASN A 199 -14.19 -28.88 1.85
N LEU A 200 -13.18 -29.10 2.68
CA LEU A 200 -13.37 -29.56 4.06
C LEU A 200 -14.15 -28.51 4.88
N ILE A 201 -13.80 -27.24 4.78
CA ILE A 201 -14.51 -26.14 5.45
C ILE A 201 -15.97 -26.05 4.95
N LYS A 202 -16.23 -26.18 3.65
CA LYS A 202 -17.60 -26.22 3.10
C LYS A 202 -18.42 -27.42 3.59
N VAL A 203 -17.78 -28.55 3.80
CA VAL A 203 -18.45 -29.77 4.31
C VAL A 203 -18.74 -29.66 5.81
N PHE A 204 -17.81 -29.09 6.60
CA PHE A 204 -17.96 -28.92 8.04
C PHE A 204 -18.75 -27.67 8.46
N HIS A 205 -18.88 -26.65 7.59
CA HIS A 205 -19.58 -25.38 7.88
C HIS A 205 -20.95 -25.28 7.20
N LYS A 206 -21.67 -26.37 7.03
CA LYS A 206 -23.02 -26.35 6.45
C LYS A 206 -24.07 -25.67 7.35
N GLU A 207 -23.75 -25.44 8.61
CA GLU A 207 -24.49 -24.60 9.54
C GLU A 207 -23.53 -23.53 10.12
N GLN A 208 -23.65 -22.29 9.62
CA GLN A 208 -22.93 -21.17 10.22
C GLN A 208 -23.48 -20.92 11.61
N ASP A 209 -22.75 -21.32 12.64
CA ASP A 209 -23.07 -21.03 14.04
C ASP A 209 -23.15 -19.51 14.25
N LYS A 210 -24.37 -19.00 14.19
CA LYS A 210 -24.67 -17.64 14.65
C LYS A 210 -24.64 -17.66 16.18
N VAL A 211 -23.77 -16.88 16.75
CA VAL A 211 -23.69 -16.72 18.22
C VAL A 211 -24.49 -15.48 18.58
N LYS A 212 -25.44 -15.64 19.49
CA LYS A 212 -26.13 -14.53 20.11
C LYS A 212 -25.19 -13.80 21.06
N LYS A 213 -25.03 -12.51 20.86
CA LYS A 213 -24.23 -11.64 21.73
C LYS A 213 -25.05 -10.43 22.13
N THR A 214 -24.98 -10.06 23.39
CA THR A 214 -25.47 -8.78 23.88
C THR A 214 -24.38 -7.74 23.71
N LEU A 215 -24.65 -6.73 22.91
CA LEU A 215 -23.72 -5.65 22.56
C LEU A 215 -24.42 -4.31 22.70
N SER A 216 -23.68 -3.24 22.93
CA SER A 216 -24.19 -1.89 22.81
C SER A 216 -24.60 -1.61 21.35
N VAL A 217 -25.55 -0.71 21.13
CA VAL A 217 -25.98 -0.31 19.78
C VAL A 217 -24.76 0.17 18.94
N LYS A 218 -23.81 0.84 19.55
CA LYS A 218 -22.56 1.27 18.89
C LYS A 218 -21.74 0.07 18.38
N GLU A 219 -21.49 -0.92 19.20
CA GLU A 219 -20.78 -2.15 18.83
C GLU A 219 -21.57 -2.99 17.84
N ALA A 220 -22.90 -3.01 17.99
CA ALA A 220 -23.80 -3.70 17.07
C ALA A 220 -23.81 -3.08 15.68
N LYS A 221 -23.72 -1.74 15.55
CA LYS A 221 -23.54 -1.06 14.26
C LYS A 221 -22.30 -1.58 13.54
N GLU A 222 -21.15 -1.64 14.20
CA GLU A 222 -19.91 -2.11 13.59
C GLU A 222 -19.97 -3.61 13.20
N ALA A 223 -20.52 -4.45 14.08
CA ALA A 223 -20.65 -5.88 13.81
C ALA A 223 -21.61 -6.17 12.65
N LEU A 224 -22.75 -5.51 12.61
CA LEU A 224 -23.75 -5.67 11.55
C LEU A 224 -23.31 -5.06 10.21
N LYS A 225 -22.49 -4.00 10.25
CA LYS A 225 -21.95 -3.36 9.04
C LYS A 225 -21.14 -4.35 8.18
N ALA A 226 -20.31 -5.17 8.82
CA ALA A 226 -19.56 -6.21 8.12
C ALA A 226 -20.51 -7.25 7.48
N GLU A 227 -21.48 -7.80 8.26
CA GLU A 227 -22.42 -8.82 7.77
C GLU A 227 -23.31 -8.31 6.62
N ILE A 228 -23.84 -7.09 6.75
CA ILE A 228 -24.69 -6.46 5.74
C ILE A 228 -23.89 -6.11 4.48
N SER A 229 -22.66 -5.62 4.66
CA SER A 229 -21.73 -5.39 3.56
C SER A 229 -21.52 -6.67 2.73
N ASP A 230 -21.21 -7.79 3.37
CA ASP A 230 -21.02 -9.08 2.70
C ASP A 230 -22.28 -9.58 1.98
N THR A 231 -23.46 -9.21 2.49
CA THR A 231 -24.74 -9.61 1.89
C THR A 231 -25.11 -8.74 0.68
N LEU A 232 -24.77 -7.45 0.71
CA LEU A 232 -25.08 -6.49 -0.37
C LEU A 232 -24.06 -6.51 -1.50
N LEU A 233 -22.87 -7.04 -1.25
CA LEU A 233 -21.81 -7.12 -2.25
C LEU A 233 -21.97 -8.39 -3.10
N ASP A 234 -21.94 -8.20 -4.42
CA ASP A 234 -21.82 -9.31 -5.36
C ASP A 234 -20.37 -9.81 -5.40
N SER A 235 -20.08 -10.81 -4.60
CA SER A 235 -18.74 -11.38 -4.46
C SER A 235 -18.18 -11.91 -5.78
N GLU A 236 -19.03 -12.49 -6.67
CA GLU A 236 -18.56 -13.01 -7.95
C GLU A 236 -18.24 -11.86 -8.93
N ALA A 237 -19.08 -10.83 -8.99
CA ALA A 237 -18.81 -9.65 -9.80
C ALA A 237 -17.51 -8.94 -9.36
N ILE A 238 -17.28 -8.83 -8.06
CA ILE A 238 -16.06 -8.24 -7.48
C ILE A 238 -14.82 -9.04 -7.88
N LYS A 239 -14.87 -10.37 -7.77
CA LYS A 239 -13.75 -11.26 -8.17
C LYS A 239 -13.43 -11.13 -9.65
N MET A 240 -14.46 -11.15 -10.50
CA MET A 240 -14.29 -11.02 -11.95
C MET A 240 -13.74 -9.63 -12.33
N GLU A 241 -14.25 -8.57 -11.73
CA GLU A 241 -13.74 -7.21 -11.95
C GLU A 241 -12.30 -7.07 -11.43
N GLY A 242 -11.99 -7.63 -10.26
CA GLY A 242 -10.66 -7.64 -9.68
C GLY A 242 -9.63 -8.35 -10.57
N LEU A 243 -9.95 -9.54 -11.09
CA LEU A 243 -9.13 -10.25 -12.06
C LEU A 243 -8.88 -9.40 -13.31
N LYS A 244 -9.95 -8.88 -13.91
CA LYS A 244 -9.86 -8.06 -15.12
C LYS A 244 -9.02 -6.79 -14.91
N ARG A 245 -9.15 -6.13 -13.76
CA ARG A 245 -8.32 -4.95 -13.44
C ARG A 245 -6.86 -5.32 -13.22
N ALA A 246 -6.57 -6.43 -12.53
CA ALA A 246 -5.21 -6.91 -12.35
C ALA A 246 -4.56 -7.19 -13.71
N GLU A 247 -5.25 -7.87 -14.62
CA GLU A 247 -4.77 -8.20 -15.95
C GLU A 247 -4.53 -6.95 -16.82
N SER A 248 -5.50 -6.04 -16.89
CA SER A 248 -5.47 -4.90 -17.82
C SER A 248 -4.67 -3.70 -17.31
N SER A 249 -4.60 -3.50 -16.00
CA SER A 249 -4.05 -2.29 -15.36
C SER A 249 -3.19 -2.54 -14.13
N GLY A 250 -2.87 -3.79 -13.80
CA GLY A 250 -2.01 -4.15 -12.68
C GLY A 250 -0.58 -3.63 -12.83
N VAL A 251 0.06 -3.32 -11.72
CA VAL A 251 1.45 -2.85 -11.65
C VAL A 251 2.20 -3.67 -10.61
N ILE A 252 3.30 -4.28 -11.02
CA ILE A 252 4.22 -5.00 -10.14
C ILE A 252 5.52 -4.22 -10.06
N PHE A 253 5.88 -3.80 -8.85
CA PHE A 253 7.14 -3.14 -8.57
C PHE A 253 8.11 -4.15 -7.95
N ILE A 254 9.18 -4.47 -8.67
CA ILE A 254 10.22 -5.40 -8.26
C ILE A 254 11.40 -4.58 -7.75
N ASP A 255 11.56 -4.51 -6.41
CA ASP A 255 12.67 -3.82 -5.77
C ASP A 255 13.91 -4.72 -5.69
N GLU A 256 15.09 -4.11 -5.56
CA GLU A 256 16.36 -4.79 -5.39
C GLU A 256 16.72 -5.78 -6.51
N ILE A 257 16.35 -5.47 -7.78
CA ILE A 257 16.62 -6.34 -8.92
C ILE A 257 18.14 -6.55 -9.13
N ASP A 258 18.97 -5.60 -8.71
CA ASP A 258 20.43 -5.67 -8.74
C ASP A 258 21.01 -6.77 -7.83
N LYS A 259 20.26 -7.23 -6.83
CA LYS A 259 20.70 -8.31 -5.93
C LYS A 259 20.70 -9.69 -6.60
N ILE A 260 19.89 -9.86 -7.64
CA ILE A 260 19.85 -11.09 -8.45
C ILE A 260 20.70 -10.98 -9.72
N ALA A 261 21.30 -9.82 -10.00
CA ALA A 261 22.26 -9.68 -11.09
C ALA A 261 23.56 -10.46 -10.80
N VAL A 262 24.11 -11.12 -11.82
CA VAL A 262 25.31 -11.94 -11.71
C VAL A 262 26.49 -11.21 -12.33
N SER A 263 27.37 -10.64 -11.51
CA SER A 263 28.57 -9.96 -11.99
C SER A 263 29.58 -10.94 -12.55
N SER A 264 29.97 -10.76 -13.81
CA SER A 264 31.01 -11.55 -14.48
C SER A 264 32.44 -11.28 -13.96
N LYS A 265 32.61 -10.28 -13.09
CA LYS A 265 33.92 -9.84 -12.59
C LYS A 265 34.42 -10.55 -11.34
N GLU A 266 33.51 -11.12 -10.56
CA GLU A 266 33.93 -11.97 -9.43
C GLU A 266 34.26 -13.34 -9.99
N GLY A 267 35.54 -13.63 -10.15
CA GLY A 267 36.10 -14.91 -10.63
C GLY A 267 35.87 -16.12 -9.71
N GLY A 268 34.73 -16.13 -9.03
CA GLY A 268 34.23 -17.20 -8.20
C GLY A 268 32.83 -17.59 -8.67
N ARG A 269 32.55 -18.86 -8.76
CA ARG A 269 31.30 -19.55 -9.05
C ARG A 269 30.10 -18.64 -9.23
N GLN A 270 29.61 -18.54 -10.47
CA GLN A 270 28.26 -18.01 -10.73
C GLN A 270 27.32 -18.60 -9.68
N ASP A 271 26.59 -17.74 -8.98
CA ASP A 271 25.57 -18.20 -8.07
C ASP A 271 24.35 -18.67 -8.91
N PRO A 272 24.21 -19.99 -9.15
CA PRO A 272 23.19 -20.51 -10.05
C PRO A 272 21.77 -20.11 -9.61
N SER A 273 21.59 -19.90 -8.30
CA SER A 273 20.28 -19.56 -7.75
C SER A 273 19.81 -18.16 -8.18
N LYS A 274 20.73 -17.19 -8.31
CA LYS A 274 20.38 -15.83 -8.77
C LYS A 274 20.01 -15.79 -10.25
N GLU A 275 20.74 -16.52 -11.09
CA GLU A 275 20.42 -16.66 -12.50
C GLU A 275 19.11 -17.43 -12.69
N GLY A 276 18.84 -18.47 -11.88
CA GLY A 276 17.59 -19.22 -11.87
C GLY A 276 16.39 -18.32 -11.62
N VAL A 277 16.45 -17.44 -10.62
CA VAL A 277 15.38 -16.46 -10.34
C VAL A 277 15.14 -15.52 -11.55
N GLN A 278 16.19 -15.06 -12.23
CA GLN A 278 16.02 -14.23 -13.42
C GLN A 278 15.32 -15.00 -14.56
N ARG A 279 15.66 -16.27 -14.75
CA ARG A 279 15.03 -17.14 -15.75
C ARG A 279 13.58 -17.44 -15.42
N ASP A 280 13.24 -17.61 -14.14
CA ASP A 280 11.87 -17.81 -13.68
C ASP A 280 11.01 -16.54 -13.79
N LEU A 281 11.62 -15.35 -13.64
CA LEU A 281 10.96 -14.07 -13.86
C LEU A 281 10.61 -13.82 -15.34
N LEU A 282 11.41 -14.35 -16.25
CA LEU A 282 11.29 -14.05 -17.69
C LEU A 282 9.90 -14.39 -18.24
N PRO A 283 9.34 -15.61 -18.07
CA PRO A 283 8.00 -15.94 -18.56
C PRO A 283 6.92 -15.00 -18.00
N ILE A 284 7.04 -14.60 -16.73
CA ILE A 284 6.09 -13.70 -16.06
C ILE A 284 6.11 -12.31 -16.71
N VAL A 285 7.31 -11.81 -17.03
CA VAL A 285 7.49 -10.48 -17.63
C VAL A 285 7.18 -10.49 -19.13
N GLU A 286 7.38 -11.61 -19.81
CA GLU A 286 7.08 -11.79 -21.23
C GLU A 286 5.59 -11.97 -21.53
N GLY A 287 4.87 -12.57 -20.61
CA GLY A 287 3.47 -12.90 -20.73
C GLY A 287 3.23 -14.39 -20.54
N SER A 288 2.65 -14.77 -19.45
CA SER A 288 2.27 -16.14 -19.12
C SER A 288 0.90 -16.17 -18.47
N VAL A 289 0.35 -17.37 -18.33
CA VAL A 289 -0.89 -17.59 -17.59
C VAL A 289 -0.56 -18.08 -16.19
N VAL A 290 -0.99 -17.33 -15.18
CA VAL A 290 -0.81 -17.67 -13.77
C VAL A 290 -2.14 -18.04 -13.14
N ASN A 291 -2.17 -19.17 -12.43
CA ASN A 291 -3.34 -19.62 -11.69
C ASN A 291 -3.42 -18.96 -10.32
N THR A 292 -4.58 -18.39 -10.02
CA THR A 292 -4.87 -17.77 -8.72
C THR A 292 -6.12 -18.42 -8.10
N LYS A 293 -6.36 -18.14 -6.84
CA LYS A 293 -7.61 -18.61 -6.17
C LYS A 293 -8.89 -17.99 -6.75
N TYR A 294 -8.78 -16.92 -7.54
CA TYR A 294 -9.92 -16.24 -8.17
C TYR A 294 -10.09 -16.61 -9.65
N GLY A 295 -9.16 -17.36 -10.23
CA GLY A 295 -9.12 -17.74 -11.62
C GLY A 295 -7.74 -17.54 -12.23
N SER A 296 -7.60 -17.88 -13.51
CA SER A 296 -6.35 -17.68 -14.27
C SER A 296 -6.25 -16.25 -14.79
N ILE A 297 -5.04 -15.69 -14.79
CA ILE A 297 -4.73 -14.34 -15.26
C ILE A 297 -3.56 -14.37 -16.24
N LYS A 298 -3.64 -13.58 -17.31
CA LYS A 298 -2.52 -13.34 -18.23
C LYS A 298 -1.68 -12.16 -17.76
N THR A 299 -0.36 -12.27 -17.86
CA THR A 299 0.55 -11.24 -17.39
C THR A 299 1.01 -10.25 -18.47
N GLU A 300 0.66 -10.47 -19.75
CA GLU A 300 1.07 -9.69 -20.93
C GLU A 300 0.84 -8.17 -20.79
N HIS A 301 -0.21 -7.78 -20.07
CA HIS A 301 -0.61 -6.39 -19.91
C HIS A 301 -0.33 -5.81 -18.53
N ILE A 302 0.30 -6.58 -17.63
CA ILE A 302 0.79 -6.09 -16.36
C ILE A 302 2.03 -5.22 -16.61
N LEU A 303 2.12 -4.07 -15.94
CA LEU A 303 3.31 -3.23 -15.99
C LEU A 303 4.29 -3.70 -14.93
N PHE A 304 5.48 -4.09 -15.36
CA PHE A 304 6.57 -4.37 -14.45
C PHE A 304 7.50 -3.17 -14.36
N ILE A 305 7.81 -2.77 -13.13
CA ILE A 305 8.77 -1.73 -12.82
C ILE A 305 9.84 -2.38 -11.95
N ALA A 306 11.00 -2.65 -12.50
CA ALA A 306 12.14 -3.14 -11.74
C ALA A 306 12.96 -1.96 -11.22
N ALA A 307 13.48 -2.05 -9.99
CA ALA A 307 14.28 -1.02 -9.37
C ALA A 307 15.52 -1.62 -8.70
N GLY A 308 16.66 -0.97 -8.84
CA GLY A 308 17.92 -1.36 -8.21
C GLY A 308 18.82 -0.16 -7.97
N ALA A 309 19.73 -0.31 -7.03
CA ALA A 309 20.77 0.69 -6.78
C ALA A 309 21.93 0.56 -7.78
N PHE A 310 22.26 -0.65 -8.20
CA PHE A 310 23.33 -0.97 -9.14
C PHE A 310 24.70 -0.42 -8.72
N HIS A 311 25.00 -0.41 -7.41
CA HIS A 311 26.31 0.03 -6.90
C HIS A 311 27.41 -0.99 -7.18
N LEU A 312 27.14 -2.28 -6.97
CA LEU A 312 28.09 -3.38 -7.16
C LEU A 312 27.88 -4.06 -8.53
N ALA A 313 26.65 -4.30 -8.90
CA ALA A 313 26.27 -4.84 -10.21
C ALA A 313 25.93 -3.70 -11.18
N LYS A 314 25.93 -4.02 -12.46
CA LYS A 314 25.48 -3.12 -13.53
C LYS A 314 24.18 -3.66 -14.14
N PRO A 315 23.33 -2.83 -14.76
CA PRO A 315 22.19 -3.32 -15.53
C PRO A 315 22.55 -4.36 -16.59
N SER A 316 23.77 -4.31 -17.12
CA SER A 316 24.32 -5.30 -18.06
C SER A 316 24.65 -6.65 -17.44
N ASP A 317 24.62 -6.79 -16.13
CA ASP A 317 24.86 -8.04 -15.41
C ASP A 317 23.56 -8.85 -15.19
N LEU A 318 22.41 -8.29 -15.58
CA LEU A 318 21.18 -9.04 -15.77
C LEU A 318 21.30 -9.88 -17.07
N ILE A 319 20.59 -11.02 -17.13
CA ILE A 319 20.56 -11.82 -18.36
C ILE A 319 20.03 -10.98 -19.54
N PRO A 320 20.58 -11.15 -20.77
CA PRO A 320 20.23 -10.31 -21.93
C PRO A 320 18.74 -10.29 -22.25
N GLU A 321 18.07 -11.42 -22.09
CA GLU A 321 16.63 -11.56 -22.32
C GLU A 321 15.83 -10.66 -21.39
N LEU A 322 16.17 -10.66 -20.09
CA LEU A 322 15.50 -9.83 -19.10
C LEU A 322 15.78 -8.34 -19.34
N GLN A 323 17.02 -7.97 -19.72
CA GLN A 323 17.35 -6.60 -20.12
C GLN A 323 16.46 -6.10 -21.27
N GLY A 324 16.20 -6.96 -22.27
CA GLY A 324 15.35 -6.65 -23.42
C GLY A 324 13.88 -6.40 -23.04
N ARG A 325 13.43 -6.99 -21.91
CA ARG A 325 12.05 -6.82 -21.41
C ARG A 325 11.86 -5.56 -20.56
N PHE A 326 12.95 -4.84 -20.22
CA PHE A 326 12.91 -3.54 -19.54
C PHE A 326 13.52 -2.44 -20.44
N PRO A 327 12.86 -2.10 -21.56
CA PRO A 327 13.40 -1.17 -22.57
C PRO A 327 13.48 0.27 -22.07
N LEU A 328 12.65 0.67 -21.10
CA LEU A 328 12.68 2.02 -20.55
C LEU A 328 13.60 2.05 -19.34
N ARG A 329 14.74 2.73 -19.47
CA ARG A 329 15.67 2.96 -18.36
C ARG A 329 15.44 4.37 -17.82
N VAL A 330 15.31 4.48 -16.52
CA VAL A 330 15.05 5.73 -15.81
C VAL A 330 16.06 5.84 -14.67
N GLU A 331 16.96 6.80 -14.80
CA GLU A 331 17.95 7.10 -13.78
C GLU A 331 17.42 8.19 -12.84
N LEU A 332 17.56 7.95 -11.53
CA LEU A 332 17.23 8.91 -10.49
C LEU A 332 18.49 9.61 -10.03
N GLU A 333 18.37 10.92 -9.87
CA GLU A 333 19.45 11.77 -9.37
C GLU A 333 19.71 11.50 -7.89
N ASN A 334 20.97 11.58 -7.48
CA ASN A 334 21.35 11.50 -6.07
C ASN A 334 20.82 12.73 -5.31
N LEU A 335 20.56 12.56 -4.02
CA LEU A 335 20.06 13.62 -3.17
C LEU A 335 21.23 14.56 -2.81
N THR A 336 21.04 15.86 -3.02
CA THR A 336 21.92 16.93 -2.55
C THR A 336 21.45 17.46 -1.19
N GLU A 337 22.30 18.20 -0.49
CA GLU A 337 21.94 18.87 0.76
C GLU A 337 20.68 19.76 0.59
N GLU A 338 20.58 20.49 -0.52
CA GLU A 338 19.43 21.33 -0.84
C GLU A 338 18.15 20.51 -1.04
N ILE A 339 18.25 19.36 -1.73
CA ILE A 339 17.12 18.45 -1.90
C ILE A 339 16.68 17.87 -0.56
N MET A 340 17.61 17.50 0.31
CA MET A 340 17.31 17.02 1.66
C MET A 340 16.58 18.08 2.50
N TYR A 341 17.02 19.33 2.44
CA TYR A 341 16.33 20.45 3.10
C TYR A 341 14.90 20.62 2.55
N MET A 342 14.71 20.54 1.23
CA MET A 342 13.39 20.63 0.61
C MET A 342 12.48 19.46 1.01
N ILE A 343 13.02 18.25 1.14
CA ILE A 343 12.26 17.07 1.63
C ILE A 343 11.75 17.31 3.05
N LEU A 344 12.56 17.92 3.91
CA LEU A 344 12.18 18.25 5.29
C LEU A 344 11.06 19.30 5.37
N THR A 345 10.99 20.23 4.41
CA THR A 345 10.16 21.43 4.52
C THR A 345 9.01 21.51 3.53
N GLN A 346 9.24 21.19 2.25
CA GLN A 346 8.33 21.56 1.16
C GLN A 346 7.34 20.45 0.79
N THR A 347 7.62 19.19 1.12
CA THR A 347 6.68 18.12 0.79
C THR A 347 5.38 18.25 1.58
N LYS A 348 4.26 17.87 0.98
CA LYS A 348 2.92 17.95 1.59
C LYS A 348 2.83 17.29 2.96
N THR A 349 3.48 16.15 3.09
CA THR A 349 3.64 15.41 4.34
C THR A 349 5.12 15.37 4.71
N SER A 350 5.73 16.55 4.91
CA SER A 350 7.15 16.61 5.24
C SER A 350 7.46 15.89 6.55
N ILE A 351 8.68 15.41 6.68
CA ILE A 351 9.10 14.63 7.86
C ILE A 351 8.89 15.48 9.13
N ILE A 352 9.22 16.77 9.10
CA ILE A 352 8.99 17.70 10.22
C ILE A 352 7.51 17.71 10.62
N LYS A 353 6.60 17.88 9.65
CA LYS A 353 5.15 17.87 9.93
C LYS A 353 4.65 16.55 10.55
N GLN A 354 5.27 15.44 10.16
CA GLN A 354 4.91 14.13 10.73
C GLN A 354 5.28 14.07 12.22
N TYR A 355 6.50 14.47 12.61
CA TYR A 355 6.91 14.47 14.01
C TYR A 355 6.18 15.53 14.84
N GLN A 356 5.89 16.71 14.26
CA GLN A 356 5.01 17.70 14.89
C GLN A 356 3.63 17.11 15.21
N ALA A 357 3.04 16.36 14.27
CA ALA A 357 1.73 15.74 14.47
C ALA A 357 1.78 14.61 15.51
N LEU A 358 2.87 13.82 15.54
CA LEU A 358 3.05 12.73 16.52
C LEU A 358 3.12 13.29 17.95
N LEU A 359 4.00 14.24 18.21
CA LEU A 359 4.18 14.80 19.56
C LEU A 359 2.98 15.67 20.01
N LYS A 360 2.23 16.22 19.06
CA LYS A 360 1.00 16.95 19.38
C LYS A 360 -0.08 16.05 20.00
N VAL A 361 -0.08 14.74 19.75
CA VAL A 361 -1.01 13.81 20.39
C VAL A 361 -0.82 13.78 21.91
N GLU A 362 0.42 13.98 22.38
CA GLU A 362 0.78 14.03 23.79
C GLU A 362 0.79 15.48 24.35
N GLY A 363 0.32 16.44 23.55
CA GLY A 363 0.21 17.85 23.94
C GLY A 363 1.52 18.62 23.83
N VAL A 364 2.55 18.09 23.19
CA VAL A 364 3.84 18.77 22.96
C VAL A 364 3.82 19.46 21.59
N GLU A 365 4.02 20.78 21.59
CA GLU A 365 4.19 21.53 20.34
C GLU A 365 5.68 21.74 20.05
N ILE A 366 6.17 21.17 18.93
CA ILE A 366 7.56 21.36 18.50
C ILE A 366 7.65 22.33 17.31
N ALA A 367 8.61 23.24 17.37
CA ALA A 367 8.97 24.14 16.28
C ALA A 367 10.44 23.95 15.92
N PHE A 368 10.76 23.98 14.64
CA PHE A 368 12.15 23.88 14.16
C PHE A 368 12.57 25.25 13.61
N GLU A 369 13.72 25.75 14.07
CA GLU A 369 14.34 26.92 13.44
C GLU A 369 14.87 26.55 12.04
N ASP A 370 14.84 27.48 11.10
CA ASP A 370 15.33 27.27 9.73
C ASP A 370 16.81 26.83 9.71
N ASN A 371 17.64 27.41 10.61
CA ASN A 371 19.03 26.99 10.76
C ASN A 371 19.20 25.59 11.32
N ALA A 372 18.30 25.11 12.16
CA ALA A 372 18.28 23.74 12.65
C ALA A 372 17.93 22.77 11.51
N ILE A 373 16.96 23.11 10.68
CA ILE A 373 16.57 22.29 9.51
C ILE A 373 17.72 22.19 8.50
N LYS A 374 18.41 23.29 8.23
CA LYS A 374 19.59 23.30 7.36
C LYS A 374 20.71 22.42 7.93
N GLU A 375 20.95 22.51 9.23
CA GLU A 375 21.97 21.67 9.88
C GLU A 375 21.60 20.17 9.84
N LEU A 376 20.32 19.81 10.05
CA LEU A 376 19.81 18.44 9.88
C LEU A 376 20.05 17.93 8.46
N ALA A 377 19.74 18.72 7.44
CA ALA A 377 19.97 18.35 6.04
C ALA A 377 21.46 18.13 5.74
N LYS A 378 22.30 19.04 6.18
CA LYS A 378 23.76 18.99 6.01
C LYS A 378 24.39 17.78 6.70
N LEU A 379 24.04 17.53 7.97
CA LEU A 379 24.58 16.40 8.72
C LEU A 379 24.11 15.07 8.13
N SER A 380 22.84 14.95 7.70
CA SER A 380 22.30 13.77 7.02
C SER A 380 23.00 13.52 5.69
N TYR A 381 23.23 14.59 4.90
CA TYR A 381 23.97 14.48 3.64
C TYR A 381 25.41 14.01 3.86
N ASN A 382 26.13 14.64 4.80
CA ASN A 382 27.50 14.27 5.14
C ASN A 382 27.61 12.83 5.65
N ALA A 383 26.64 12.37 6.44
CA ALA A 383 26.60 11.01 6.92
C ALA A 383 26.41 9.99 5.76
N ASN A 384 25.57 10.32 4.76
CA ASN A 384 25.45 9.49 3.54
C ASN A 384 26.73 9.47 2.70
N GLN A 385 27.55 10.52 2.72
CA GLN A 385 28.84 10.54 2.01
C GLN A 385 29.92 9.74 2.72
N LYS A 386 29.89 9.69 4.05
CA LYS A 386 30.92 9.02 4.89
C LYS A 386 30.59 7.53 5.16
N SER A 387 29.32 7.15 5.13
CA SER A 387 28.86 5.80 5.41
C SER A 387 28.03 5.24 4.24
N GLU A 388 27.25 4.20 4.49
CA GLU A 388 26.31 3.68 3.49
C GLU A 388 25.26 4.73 3.10
N ASP A 389 25.13 5.01 1.80
CA ASP A 389 24.12 5.95 1.28
C ASP A 389 22.73 5.31 1.34
N ILE A 390 21.94 5.71 2.34
CA ILE A 390 20.54 5.32 2.50
C ILE A 390 19.55 6.43 2.07
N GLY A 391 20.05 7.49 1.45
CA GLY A 391 19.29 8.58 0.90
C GLY A 391 18.44 9.33 1.94
N ALA A 392 17.20 9.65 1.58
CA ALA A 392 16.28 10.37 2.46
C ALA A 392 15.89 9.61 3.74
N ARG A 393 16.12 8.29 3.82
CA ARG A 393 15.88 7.53 5.06
C ARG A 393 16.75 8.06 6.21
N ARG A 394 17.95 8.58 5.90
CA ARG A 394 18.84 9.22 6.86
C ARG A 394 18.20 10.37 7.62
N LEU A 395 17.33 11.13 6.95
CA LEU A 395 16.61 12.25 7.59
C LEU A 395 15.70 11.78 8.73
N HIS A 396 15.04 10.63 8.59
CA HIS A 396 14.22 10.07 9.66
C HIS A 396 15.08 9.72 10.89
N THR A 397 16.15 8.93 10.68
CA THR A 397 17.03 8.52 11.79
C THR A 397 17.69 9.71 12.48
N THR A 398 18.07 10.73 11.70
CA THR A 398 18.67 11.96 12.22
C THR A 398 17.68 12.76 13.09
N ILE A 399 16.43 12.91 12.63
CA ILE A 399 15.40 13.61 13.40
C ILE A 399 15.01 12.82 14.65
N GLU A 400 14.84 11.48 14.53
CA GLU A 400 14.53 10.61 15.67
C GLU A 400 15.58 10.77 16.77
N LYS A 401 16.85 10.82 16.39
CA LYS A 401 17.91 11.01 17.36
C LYS A 401 17.89 12.37 18.05
N VAL A 402 17.57 13.44 17.32
CA VAL A 402 17.42 14.78 17.90
C VAL A 402 16.23 14.87 18.85
N LEU A 403 15.15 14.18 18.53
CA LEU A 403 13.90 14.20 19.30
C LEU A 403 13.81 13.08 20.36
N GLU A 404 14.83 12.23 20.51
CA GLU A 404 14.81 11.03 21.36
C GLU A 404 14.38 11.35 22.81
N ASP A 405 15.04 12.32 23.47
CA ASP A 405 14.74 12.67 24.86
C ASP A 405 13.35 13.34 24.97
N ILE A 406 13.02 14.24 24.03
CA ILE A 406 11.70 14.92 24.01
C ILE A 406 10.57 13.89 23.82
N SER A 407 10.81 12.88 23.00
CA SER A 407 9.81 11.82 22.75
C SER A 407 9.71 10.86 23.95
N PHE A 408 10.82 10.59 24.65
CA PHE A 408 10.84 9.72 25.82
C PHE A 408 10.18 10.37 27.04
N GLU A 409 10.41 11.68 27.21
CA GLU A 409 9.87 12.48 28.35
C GLU A 409 8.67 13.35 27.92
N ALA A 410 7.91 12.93 26.91
CA ALA A 410 6.86 13.74 26.30
C ALA A 410 5.78 14.20 27.32
N GLU A 411 5.50 13.38 28.33
CA GLU A 411 4.58 13.72 29.42
C GLU A 411 5.04 14.97 30.20
N ASP A 412 6.36 15.15 30.41
CA ASP A 412 6.94 16.28 31.14
C ASP A 412 6.91 17.57 30.31
N TYR A 413 6.87 17.44 28.97
CA TYR A 413 6.76 18.55 28.03
C TYR A 413 5.31 18.87 27.63
N SER A 414 4.32 18.18 28.18
CA SER A 414 2.91 18.38 27.83
C SER A 414 2.45 19.82 28.11
N GLY A 415 1.83 20.46 27.14
CA GLY A 415 1.41 21.86 27.19
C GLY A 415 2.55 22.88 26.94
N GLN A 416 3.75 22.42 26.61
CA GLN A 416 4.89 23.30 26.33
C GLN A 416 5.17 23.42 24.82
N ASN A 417 5.81 24.55 24.46
CA ASN A 417 6.35 24.77 23.12
C ASN A 417 7.86 24.56 23.17
N VAL A 418 8.34 23.51 22.50
CA VAL A 418 9.76 23.18 22.43
C VAL A 418 10.32 23.63 21.08
N THR A 419 11.35 24.49 21.11
CA THR A 419 12.02 24.94 19.90
C THR A 419 13.30 24.16 19.66
N ILE A 420 13.41 23.54 18.51
CA ILE A 420 14.60 22.81 18.07
C ILE A 420 15.55 23.81 17.41
N THR A 421 16.65 24.12 18.09
CA THR A 421 17.68 25.05 17.64
C THR A 421 18.82 24.30 16.95
N LYS A 422 19.65 25.06 16.23
CA LYS A 422 20.86 24.52 15.58
C LYS A 422 21.82 23.89 16.59
N GLU A 423 22.02 24.51 17.76
CA GLU A 423 22.92 24.05 18.82
C GLU A 423 22.44 22.71 19.38
N LEU A 424 21.13 22.54 19.58
CA LEU A 424 20.55 21.26 20.00
C LEU A 424 20.83 20.17 18.98
N VAL A 425 20.62 20.45 17.67
CA VAL A 425 20.92 19.50 16.59
C VAL A 425 22.39 19.10 16.60
N GLN A 426 23.29 20.06 16.73
CA GLN A 426 24.73 19.80 16.77
C GLN A 426 25.10 18.96 17.98
N SER A 427 24.67 19.34 19.20
CA SER A 427 25.00 18.61 20.43
C SER A 427 24.51 17.16 20.42
N LYS A 428 23.37 16.87 19.77
CA LYS A 428 22.82 15.50 19.68
C LYS A 428 23.47 14.64 18.59
N LEU A 429 24.11 15.27 17.59
CA LEU A 429 24.62 14.58 16.41
C LEU A 429 26.15 14.65 16.26
N GLU A 430 26.85 15.57 16.98
CA GLU A 430 28.31 15.69 16.89
C GLU A 430 29.04 14.42 17.33
N ASP A 431 28.60 13.79 18.40
CA ASP A 431 29.16 12.51 18.88
C ASP A 431 28.98 11.38 17.85
N LEU A 432 27.91 11.44 17.06
CA LEU A 432 27.59 10.45 16.03
C LEU A 432 28.40 10.65 14.74
N VAL A 433 28.77 11.89 14.42
CA VAL A 433 29.56 12.22 13.22
C VAL A 433 31.06 12.06 13.47
N ALA A 434 31.50 12.18 14.72
CA ALA A 434 32.90 12.05 15.13
C ALA A 434 33.39 10.59 15.17
N ASP A 435 32.52 9.61 15.48
CA ASP A 435 32.87 8.21 15.58
C ASP A 435 32.37 7.42 14.36
N GLU A 436 33.28 7.06 13.44
CA GLU A 436 32.98 6.28 12.24
C GLU A 436 32.30 4.91 12.54
N ASN A 437 32.57 4.34 13.71
CA ASN A 437 31.96 3.07 14.13
C ASN A 437 30.51 3.29 14.62
N LEU A 438 30.24 4.36 15.35
CA LEU A 438 28.88 4.69 15.81
C LEU A 438 27.95 5.07 14.65
N VAL A 439 28.46 5.73 13.61
CA VAL A 439 27.71 6.04 12.38
C VAL A 439 27.13 4.78 11.72
N LYS A 440 27.84 3.65 11.76
CA LYS A 440 27.39 2.38 11.19
C LYS A 440 26.28 1.68 11.98
N TYR A 441 26.16 1.95 13.28
CA TYR A 441 25.25 1.23 14.17
C TYR A 441 24.02 2.05 14.56
N ILE A 442 24.06 3.38 14.48
CA ILE A 442 23.02 4.26 15.00
C ILE A 442 22.36 5.10 13.89
N LEU A 443 23.02 5.34 12.82
CA LEU A 443 22.56 6.03 11.63
C LEU A 443 22.58 5.11 10.43
#